data_d215f09d7c56acd373cc4a031dc44b4f
#
_entry.id   d215f09d7c56acd373cc4a031dc44b4f
#
_cell.length_a   1.000
_cell.length_b   1.000
_cell.length_c   1.000
_cell.angle_alpha   90.00
_cell.angle_beta   90.00
_cell.angle_gamma   90.00
#
_symmetry.space_group_name_H-M   'P 1'
#
loop_
_entity.id
_entity.type
_entity.pdbx_description
1 polymer ?
#
loop_
_entity_poly.entity_id
_entity_poly.type
_entity_poly.pdbx_seq_one_letter_code
_entity_poly.pdbx_strand_id
1 'polypeptide(L)'
;MASCKLAAIKKNISLFKYLGNSKSYQLPIPLLNIINGGVHAKNNLDIQEFMIRPEKVNSFSEAMRRSFLVIQNLKGMIDTTNVGDEGGFAPNLQNTEEAIKVIIKAIEKSGFKPGEDISICLDVAANELNEAKTINFYSELIKKYPIKSIEDPFAEDDWESWKKLTKNTNIQIVGDDLFATNIKRLKIGIEEKSA
;
A
#
# COMPACT_ATOMS: atom_id res chain seq x y z
N MET A 1 15.57 18.08 2.67
CA MET A 1 16.38 16.91 3.09
C MET A 1 17.87 17.24 3.25
N ALA A 2 18.56 17.81 2.26
CA ALA A 2 20.01 18.12 2.32
C ALA A 2 20.42 18.97 3.53
N SER A 3 19.70 20.06 3.81
CA SER A 3 19.95 20.93 4.97
C SER A 3 19.86 20.20 6.31
N CYS A 4 18.86 19.30 6.45
CA CYS A 4 18.69 18.49 7.65
C CYS A 4 19.82 17.45 7.80
N LYS A 5 20.27 16.83 6.70
CA LYS A 5 21.43 15.93 6.71
C LYS A 5 22.69 16.67 7.16
N LEU A 6 22.95 17.85 6.60
CA LEU A 6 24.11 18.66 6.99
C LEU A 6 24.08 19.03 8.48
N ALA A 7 22.91 19.43 8.98
CA ALA A 7 22.74 19.79 10.39
C ALA A 7 22.95 18.57 11.31
N ALA A 8 22.45 17.41 10.94
CA ALA A 8 22.66 16.15 11.67
C ALA A 8 24.14 15.76 11.72
N ILE A 9 24.86 15.86 10.58
CA ILE A 9 26.31 15.61 10.49
C ILE A 9 27.07 16.57 11.41
N LYS A 10 26.77 17.88 11.36
CA LYS A 10 27.41 18.86 12.24
C LYS A 10 27.22 18.58 13.73
N LYS A 11 26.07 17.97 14.09
CA LYS A 11 25.78 17.57 15.48
C LYS A 11 26.27 16.16 15.82
N ASN A 12 26.89 15.46 14.88
CA ASN A 12 27.33 14.07 15.01
C ASN A 12 26.22 13.11 15.49
N ILE A 13 25.01 13.27 14.96
CA ILE A 13 23.86 12.41 15.24
C ILE A 13 23.22 11.93 13.94
N SER A 14 22.49 10.81 13.99
CA SER A 14 21.76 10.31 12.83
C SER A 14 20.60 11.24 12.45
N LEU A 15 20.24 11.28 11.15
CA LEU A 15 19.19 12.15 10.62
C LEU A 15 17.85 11.92 11.32
N PHE A 16 17.46 10.69 11.58
CA PHE A 16 16.19 10.39 12.26
C PHE A 16 16.16 10.95 13.71
N LYS A 17 17.30 10.93 14.40
CA LYS A 17 17.43 11.57 15.73
C LYS A 17 17.38 13.09 15.65
N TYR A 18 17.94 13.66 14.59
CA TYR A 18 17.88 15.10 14.37
C TYR A 18 16.47 15.59 14.08
N LEU A 19 15.70 14.84 13.29
CA LEU A 19 14.32 15.19 12.93
C LEU A 19 13.31 14.80 14.01
N GLY A 20 13.56 13.68 14.68
CA GLY A 20 12.67 13.18 15.72
C GLY A 20 12.94 13.83 17.08
N ASN A 21 11.87 14.12 17.81
CA ASN A 21 11.94 14.67 19.16
C ASN A 21 11.52 13.59 20.21
N SER A 22 11.82 12.33 19.94
CA SER A 22 11.40 11.20 20.77
C SER A 22 12.58 10.58 21.51
N LYS A 23 12.30 9.99 22.68
CA LYS A 23 13.27 9.19 23.45
C LYS A 23 13.39 7.76 22.90
N SER A 24 12.42 7.30 22.14
CA SER A 24 12.38 5.97 21.51
C SER A 24 11.93 6.09 20.05
N TYR A 25 12.45 5.19 19.22
CA TYR A 25 12.12 5.11 17.80
C TYR A 25 11.71 3.69 17.45
N GLN A 26 10.69 3.57 16.63
CA GLN A 26 10.20 2.29 16.13
C GLN A 26 10.15 2.33 14.60
N LEU A 27 10.60 1.26 13.97
CA LEU A 27 10.41 1.09 12.53
C LEU A 27 8.93 0.80 12.25
N PRO A 28 8.35 1.39 11.18
CA PRO A 28 6.98 1.09 10.78
C PRO A 28 6.86 -0.34 10.26
N ILE A 29 5.64 -0.86 10.25
CA ILE A 29 5.32 -2.08 9.52
C ILE A 29 5.50 -1.79 8.02
N PRO A 30 6.31 -2.58 7.29
CA PRO A 30 6.53 -2.32 5.87
C PRO A 30 5.32 -2.71 5.04
N LEU A 31 4.99 -1.87 4.05
CA LEU A 31 4.15 -2.19 2.92
C LEU A 31 5.05 -2.44 1.72
N LEU A 32 4.90 -3.58 1.06
CA LEU A 32 5.75 -3.94 -0.08
C LEU A 32 4.88 -4.13 -1.32
N ASN A 33 5.10 -3.31 -2.33
CA ASN A 33 4.49 -3.49 -3.63
C ASN A 33 5.08 -4.74 -4.30
N ILE A 34 4.22 -5.71 -4.65
CA ILE A 34 4.64 -7.00 -5.22
C ILE A 34 4.02 -7.29 -6.60
N ILE A 35 2.93 -6.60 -6.95
CA ILE A 35 2.36 -6.57 -8.31
C ILE A 35 2.03 -5.14 -8.66
N ASN A 36 2.51 -4.69 -9.81
CA ASN A 36 2.18 -3.41 -10.42
C ASN A 36 1.12 -3.56 -11.52
N GLY A 37 0.26 -2.56 -11.60
CA GLY A 37 -0.69 -2.32 -12.68
C GLY A 37 -0.79 -0.84 -13.01
N GLY A 38 -1.94 -0.39 -13.50
CA GLY A 38 -2.20 1.00 -13.82
C GLY A 38 -1.15 1.60 -14.76
N VAL A 39 -0.76 2.83 -14.49
CA VAL A 39 0.26 3.54 -15.30
C VAL A 39 1.68 3.02 -15.06
N HIS A 40 1.91 2.27 -13.98
CA HIS A 40 3.23 1.74 -13.61
C HIS A 40 3.58 0.40 -14.27
N ALA A 41 2.65 -0.20 -15.04
CA ALA A 41 2.90 -1.45 -15.76
C ALA A 41 2.08 -1.55 -17.06
N LYS A 42 2.69 -2.12 -18.10
CA LYS A 42 2.00 -2.39 -19.37
C LYS A 42 1.27 -3.73 -19.31
N ASN A 43 0.19 -3.78 -18.53
CA ASN A 43 -0.67 -4.95 -18.39
C ASN A 43 -2.15 -4.55 -18.30
N ASN A 44 -3.06 -5.48 -17.99
CA ASN A 44 -4.51 -5.25 -17.94
C ASN A 44 -5.04 -4.89 -16.55
N LEU A 45 -4.17 -4.61 -15.58
CA LEU A 45 -4.60 -4.28 -14.22
C LEU A 45 -4.85 -2.77 -14.09
N ASP A 46 -6.04 -2.40 -13.61
CA ASP A 46 -6.39 -0.99 -13.36
C ASP A 46 -5.72 -0.44 -12.11
N ILE A 47 -5.66 -1.25 -11.04
CA ILE A 47 -5.07 -0.86 -9.75
C ILE A 47 -3.55 -0.79 -9.89
N GLN A 48 -2.96 0.32 -9.41
CA GLN A 48 -1.56 0.64 -9.60
C GLN A 48 -0.62 -0.24 -8.81
N GLU A 49 -0.98 -0.53 -7.52
CA GLU A 49 -0.16 -1.35 -6.64
C GLU A 49 -0.98 -2.38 -5.87
N PHE A 50 -0.45 -3.61 -5.86
CA PHE A 50 -0.90 -4.65 -4.96
C PHE A 50 0.23 -4.95 -3.99
N MET A 51 0.02 -4.55 -2.74
CA MET A 51 1.00 -4.63 -1.68
C MET A 51 0.68 -5.74 -0.70
N ILE A 52 1.71 -6.23 0.00
CA ILE A 52 1.56 -7.07 1.18
C ILE A 52 2.05 -6.33 2.43
N ARG A 53 1.37 -6.61 3.55
CA ARG A 53 1.70 -6.10 4.87
C ARG A 53 1.82 -7.25 5.85
N PRO A 54 3.04 -7.54 6.39
CA PRO A 54 3.21 -8.51 7.46
C PRO A 54 2.51 -8.07 8.74
N GLU A 55 1.72 -8.96 9.33
CA GLU A 55 0.98 -8.69 10.56
C GLU A 55 1.65 -9.38 11.76
N LYS A 56 1.43 -8.86 12.96
CA LYS A 56 1.82 -9.48 14.24
C LYS A 56 3.28 -9.95 14.26
N VAL A 57 4.18 -9.15 13.73
CA VAL A 57 5.63 -9.44 13.71
C VAL A 57 6.35 -8.79 14.89
N ASN A 58 7.32 -9.48 15.45
CA ASN A 58 8.09 -9.01 16.60
C ASN A 58 9.28 -8.12 16.21
N SER A 59 9.62 -8.06 14.90
CA SER A 59 10.72 -7.25 14.39
C SER A 59 10.54 -6.92 12.92
N PHE A 60 11.18 -5.82 12.50
CA PHE A 60 11.25 -5.44 11.08
C PHE A 60 11.94 -6.51 10.23
N SER A 61 12.99 -7.14 10.76
CA SER A 61 13.68 -8.23 10.05
C SER A 61 12.78 -9.43 9.79
N GLU A 62 11.93 -9.79 10.75
CA GLU A 62 10.95 -10.87 10.55
C GLU A 62 9.88 -10.47 9.54
N ALA A 63 9.41 -9.21 9.57
CA ALA A 63 8.51 -8.69 8.55
C ALA A 63 9.09 -8.83 7.14
N MET A 64 10.34 -8.42 6.96
CA MET A 64 11.03 -8.52 5.66
C MET A 64 11.26 -9.98 5.24
N ARG A 65 11.61 -10.87 6.18
CA ARG A 65 11.77 -12.30 5.89
C ARG A 65 10.46 -12.93 5.39
N ARG A 66 9.33 -12.67 6.04
CA ARG A 66 8.02 -13.16 5.59
C ARG A 66 7.68 -12.64 4.21
N SER A 67 7.84 -11.36 3.98
CA SER A 67 7.57 -10.72 2.69
C SER A 67 8.43 -11.30 1.58
N PHE A 68 9.73 -11.51 1.84
CA PHE A 68 10.65 -12.14 0.89
C PHE A 68 10.17 -13.53 0.46
N LEU A 69 9.73 -14.37 1.40
CA LEU A 69 9.21 -15.72 1.09
C LEU A 69 7.97 -15.66 0.19
N VAL A 70 7.05 -14.72 0.46
CA VAL A 70 5.87 -14.54 -0.39
C VAL A 70 6.26 -14.09 -1.79
N ILE A 71 7.16 -13.12 -1.92
CA ILE A 71 7.65 -12.63 -3.21
C ILE A 71 8.32 -13.76 -4.01
N GLN A 72 9.14 -14.61 -3.36
CA GLN A 72 9.77 -15.75 -4.03
C GLN A 72 8.75 -16.79 -4.52
N ASN A 73 7.72 -17.07 -3.72
CA ASN A 73 6.65 -17.96 -4.15
C ASN A 73 5.79 -17.35 -5.27
N LEU A 74 5.46 -16.06 -5.17
CA LEU A 74 4.75 -15.34 -6.23
C LEU A 74 5.51 -15.38 -7.56
N LYS A 75 6.81 -15.15 -7.53
CA LYS A 75 7.69 -15.21 -8.70
C LYS A 75 7.56 -16.54 -9.49
N GLY A 76 7.36 -17.64 -8.78
CA GLY A 76 7.16 -18.97 -9.40
C GLY A 76 5.74 -19.28 -9.86
N MET A 77 4.80 -18.33 -9.74
CA MET A 77 3.37 -18.54 -10.03
C MET A 77 2.84 -17.60 -11.14
N ILE A 78 3.64 -16.65 -11.58
CA ILE A 78 3.28 -15.67 -12.61
C ILE A 78 4.03 -15.92 -13.91
N ASP A 79 3.48 -15.44 -15.02
CA ASP A 79 3.99 -15.66 -16.39
C ASP A 79 5.25 -14.87 -16.71
N THR A 80 5.48 -13.76 -16.02
CA THR A 80 6.66 -12.91 -16.22
C THR A 80 7.20 -12.37 -14.90
N THR A 81 8.51 -12.19 -14.83
CA THR A 81 9.21 -11.55 -13.70
C THR A 81 9.68 -10.14 -14.03
N ASN A 82 9.21 -9.56 -15.13
CA ASN A 82 9.41 -8.15 -15.41
C ASN A 82 8.77 -7.32 -14.28
N VAL A 83 9.40 -6.23 -13.94
CA VAL A 83 8.94 -5.33 -12.87
C VAL A 83 8.38 -4.05 -13.45
N GLY A 84 7.39 -3.48 -12.77
CA GLY A 84 6.91 -2.13 -13.03
C GLY A 84 7.81 -1.07 -12.38
N ASP A 85 7.38 0.17 -12.46
CA ASP A 85 8.19 1.33 -12.05
C ASP A 85 8.50 1.35 -10.54
N GLU A 86 7.71 0.65 -9.73
CA GLU A 86 7.89 0.57 -8.26
C GLU A 86 8.37 -0.79 -7.76
N GLY A 87 8.89 -1.62 -8.67
CA GLY A 87 9.58 -2.86 -8.34
C GLY A 87 8.68 -4.08 -8.08
N GLY A 88 7.36 -3.95 -8.12
CA GLY A 88 6.42 -5.06 -8.18
C GLY A 88 6.48 -5.76 -9.53
N PHE A 89 6.16 -7.04 -9.59
CA PHE A 89 6.06 -7.76 -10.86
C PHE A 89 4.93 -7.20 -11.73
N ALA A 90 5.07 -7.27 -13.03
CA ALA A 90 4.08 -6.80 -14.00
C ALA A 90 3.48 -7.94 -14.83
N PRO A 91 2.78 -8.92 -14.21
CA PRO A 91 2.20 -10.07 -14.91
C PRO A 91 0.97 -9.66 -15.73
N ASN A 92 0.67 -10.46 -16.77
CA ASN A 92 -0.56 -10.35 -17.53
C ASN A 92 -1.68 -11.09 -16.82
N LEU A 93 -2.35 -10.42 -15.89
CA LEU A 93 -3.53 -10.93 -15.20
C LEU A 93 -4.80 -10.28 -15.76
N GLN A 94 -5.93 -10.98 -15.67
CA GLN A 94 -7.16 -10.54 -16.34
C GLN A 94 -7.85 -9.36 -15.63
N ASN A 95 -7.72 -9.30 -14.29
CA ASN A 95 -8.41 -8.31 -13.47
C ASN A 95 -7.85 -8.25 -12.04
N THR A 96 -8.34 -7.28 -11.27
CA THR A 96 -8.01 -7.07 -9.86
C THR A 96 -8.19 -8.31 -8.99
N GLU A 97 -9.28 -9.07 -9.18
CA GLU A 97 -9.53 -10.27 -8.35
C GLU A 97 -8.53 -11.39 -8.62
N GLU A 98 -8.09 -11.55 -9.85
CA GLU A 98 -7.07 -12.53 -10.19
C GLU A 98 -5.73 -12.19 -9.53
N ALA A 99 -5.34 -10.89 -9.55
CA ALA A 99 -4.15 -10.43 -8.85
C ALA A 99 -4.22 -10.72 -7.35
N ILE A 100 -5.35 -10.41 -6.70
CA ILE A 100 -5.55 -10.71 -5.28
C ILE A 100 -5.47 -12.22 -5.02
N LYS A 101 -6.08 -13.04 -5.84
CA LYS A 101 -6.09 -14.52 -5.67
C LYS A 101 -4.70 -15.12 -5.83
N VAL A 102 -3.89 -14.65 -6.75
CA VAL A 102 -2.51 -15.16 -6.92
C VAL A 102 -1.65 -14.75 -5.72
N ILE A 103 -1.84 -13.56 -5.18
CA ILE A 103 -1.16 -13.12 -3.95
C ILE A 103 -1.56 -13.99 -2.75
N ILE A 104 -2.86 -14.26 -2.56
CA ILE A 104 -3.36 -15.16 -1.51
C ILE A 104 -2.68 -16.51 -1.60
N LYS A 105 -2.67 -17.14 -2.79
CA LYS A 105 -1.99 -18.41 -3.00
C LYS A 105 -0.50 -18.36 -2.69
N ALA A 106 0.18 -17.26 -3.02
CA ALA A 106 1.59 -17.07 -2.69
C ALA A 106 1.83 -16.97 -1.18
N ILE A 107 0.94 -16.29 -0.44
CA ILE A 107 0.95 -16.21 1.02
C ILE A 107 0.79 -17.61 1.63
N GLU A 108 -0.23 -18.36 1.20
CA GLU A 108 -0.52 -19.72 1.67
C GLU A 108 0.63 -20.69 1.37
N LYS A 109 1.17 -20.65 0.14
CA LYS A 109 2.33 -21.46 -0.26
C LYS A 109 3.59 -21.16 0.55
N SER A 110 3.68 -19.94 1.09
CA SER A 110 4.77 -19.53 1.99
C SER A 110 4.60 -19.99 3.43
N GLY A 111 3.50 -20.69 3.73
CA GLY A 111 3.17 -21.19 5.07
C GLY A 111 2.53 -20.15 5.99
N PHE A 112 2.00 -19.05 5.42
CA PHE A 112 1.35 -17.98 6.18
C PHE A 112 -0.15 -17.95 5.92
N LYS A 113 -0.89 -17.40 6.89
CA LYS A 113 -2.35 -17.22 6.79
C LYS A 113 -2.69 -15.84 6.25
N PRO A 114 -3.41 -15.74 5.12
CA PRO A 114 -3.89 -14.46 4.60
C PRO A 114 -4.78 -13.74 5.62
N GLY A 115 -4.52 -12.47 5.86
CA GLY A 115 -5.26 -11.62 6.80
C GLY A 115 -4.88 -11.75 8.29
N GLU A 116 -4.20 -12.85 8.67
CA GLU A 116 -3.69 -13.04 10.04
C GLU A 116 -2.20 -12.77 10.15
N ASP A 117 -1.40 -13.37 9.25
CA ASP A 117 0.06 -13.24 9.24
C ASP A 117 0.54 -12.23 8.20
N ILE A 118 -0.19 -12.15 7.08
CA ILE A 118 0.08 -11.20 5.98
C ILE A 118 -1.26 -10.75 5.40
N SER A 119 -1.45 -9.44 5.32
CA SER A 119 -2.60 -8.80 4.72
C SER A 119 -2.27 -8.22 3.35
N ILE A 120 -3.30 -7.94 2.56
CA ILE A 120 -3.19 -7.24 1.28
C ILE A 120 -3.51 -5.77 1.49
N CYS A 121 -2.75 -4.92 0.82
CA CYS A 121 -3.00 -3.49 0.73
C CYS A 121 -3.01 -3.10 -0.75
N LEU A 122 -3.82 -2.12 -1.11
CA LEU A 122 -3.96 -1.65 -2.48
C LEU A 122 -3.60 -0.17 -2.55
N ASP A 123 -2.95 0.23 -3.62
CA ASP A 123 -2.93 1.60 -4.08
C ASP A 123 -3.64 1.67 -5.43
N VAL A 124 -4.75 2.39 -5.44
CA VAL A 124 -5.63 2.46 -6.61
C VAL A 124 -5.19 3.56 -7.56
N ALA A 125 -4.61 4.64 -7.04
CA ALA A 125 -4.25 5.85 -7.78
C ALA A 125 -5.40 6.33 -8.68
N ALA A 126 -6.56 6.59 -8.06
CA ALA A 126 -7.82 6.78 -8.79
C ALA A 126 -7.83 7.97 -9.78
N ASN A 127 -6.91 8.92 -9.62
CA ASN A 127 -6.71 10.00 -10.60
C ASN A 127 -6.26 9.47 -11.98
N GLU A 128 -5.60 8.31 -12.02
CA GLU A 128 -5.07 7.69 -13.24
C GLU A 128 -6.04 6.67 -13.87
N LEU A 129 -7.17 6.39 -13.21
CA LEU A 129 -8.15 5.42 -13.72
C LEU A 129 -8.96 6.00 -14.89
N ASN A 130 -9.16 5.20 -15.93
CA ASN A 130 -10.10 5.53 -17.02
C ASN A 130 -11.56 5.53 -16.53
N GLU A 131 -11.91 4.65 -15.59
CA GLU A 131 -13.23 4.55 -14.99
C GLU A 131 -13.11 4.54 -13.46
N ALA A 132 -13.76 5.52 -12.82
CA ALA A 132 -13.79 5.62 -11.36
C ALA A 132 -14.46 4.38 -10.74
N LYS A 133 -13.86 3.85 -9.69
CA LYS A 133 -14.45 2.77 -8.90
C LYS A 133 -15.48 3.33 -7.92
N THR A 134 -16.43 2.49 -7.52
CA THR A 134 -17.50 2.89 -6.60
C THR A 134 -17.22 2.45 -5.17
N ILE A 135 -17.87 3.08 -4.20
CA ILE A 135 -17.82 2.63 -2.79
C ILE A 135 -18.23 1.16 -2.67
N ASN A 136 -19.23 0.72 -3.45
CA ASN A 136 -19.66 -0.67 -3.45
C ASN A 136 -18.59 -1.63 -3.91
N PHE A 137 -17.83 -1.28 -4.96
CA PHE A 137 -16.71 -2.07 -5.43
C PHE A 137 -15.70 -2.34 -4.30
N TYR A 138 -15.27 -1.30 -3.59
CA TYR A 138 -14.35 -1.46 -2.46
C TYR A 138 -14.96 -2.25 -1.31
N SER A 139 -16.22 -1.99 -0.98
CA SER A 139 -16.93 -2.70 0.09
C SER A 139 -17.02 -4.22 -0.18
N GLU A 140 -17.23 -4.62 -1.43
CA GLU A 140 -17.24 -6.03 -1.84
C GLU A 140 -15.85 -6.66 -1.76
N LEU A 141 -14.81 -5.95 -2.23
CA LEU A 141 -13.44 -6.43 -2.12
C LEU A 141 -13.00 -6.64 -0.66
N ILE A 142 -13.30 -5.67 0.22
CA ILE A 142 -12.96 -5.73 1.65
C ILE A 142 -13.69 -6.89 2.34
N LYS A 143 -14.95 -7.18 1.98
CA LYS A 143 -15.71 -8.31 2.53
C LYS A 143 -15.16 -9.66 2.07
N LYS A 144 -14.68 -9.73 0.84
CA LYS A 144 -14.29 -10.99 0.18
C LYS A 144 -12.83 -11.36 0.43
N TYR A 145 -11.96 -10.39 0.60
CA TYR A 145 -10.51 -10.57 0.63
C TYR A 145 -9.88 -9.93 1.88
N PRO A 146 -8.70 -10.40 2.31
CA PRO A 146 -8.01 -9.90 3.50
C PRO A 146 -7.33 -8.54 3.26
N ILE A 147 -8.10 -7.56 2.79
CA ILE A 147 -7.62 -6.20 2.53
C ILE A 147 -7.65 -5.40 3.83
N LYS A 148 -6.56 -4.71 4.15
CA LYS A 148 -6.40 -3.92 5.37
C LYS A 148 -6.08 -2.45 5.13
N SER A 149 -5.77 -2.09 3.88
CA SER A 149 -5.53 -0.70 3.49
C SER A 149 -5.90 -0.50 2.03
N ILE A 150 -6.48 0.66 1.72
CA ILE A 150 -6.69 1.15 0.37
C ILE A 150 -6.19 2.58 0.32
N GLU A 151 -5.27 2.86 -0.61
CA GLU A 151 -4.70 4.15 -0.91
C GLU A 151 -5.33 4.72 -2.17
N ASP A 152 -5.59 6.01 -2.15
CA ASP A 152 -6.18 6.82 -3.22
C ASP A 152 -7.36 6.15 -3.97
N PRO A 153 -8.42 5.73 -3.22
CA PRO A 153 -9.56 5.02 -3.80
C PRO A 153 -10.43 5.89 -4.71
N PHE A 154 -10.36 7.22 -4.59
CA PHE A 154 -11.14 8.19 -5.37
C PHE A 154 -10.27 9.34 -5.83
N ALA A 155 -10.75 10.09 -6.82
CA ALA A 155 -10.09 11.31 -7.28
C ALA A 155 -9.82 12.27 -6.10
N GLU A 156 -8.73 13.01 -6.18
CA GLU A 156 -8.20 13.85 -5.09
C GLU A 156 -9.16 14.95 -4.62
N ASP A 157 -10.14 15.33 -5.43
CA ASP A 157 -11.13 16.35 -5.07
C ASP A 157 -12.51 15.78 -4.73
N ASP A 158 -12.71 14.46 -4.76
CA ASP A 158 -13.97 13.80 -4.38
C ASP A 158 -14.05 13.52 -2.86
N TRP A 159 -13.90 14.57 -2.06
CA TRP A 159 -13.92 14.50 -0.60
C TRP A 159 -15.12 13.76 0.00
N GLU A 160 -16.28 13.81 -0.67
CA GLU A 160 -17.49 13.15 -0.22
C GLU A 160 -17.40 11.61 -0.27
N SER A 161 -16.85 11.07 -1.35
CA SER A 161 -16.63 9.62 -1.48
C SER A 161 -15.57 9.13 -0.50
N TRP A 162 -14.50 9.89 -0.30
CA TRP A 162 -13.47 9.61 0.69
C TRP A 162 -14.05 9.50 2.10
N LYS A 163 -14.80 10.51 2.56
CA LYS A 163 -15.46 10.51 3.87
C LYS A 163 -16.41 9.33 4.05
N LYS A 164 -17.21 9.03 3.00
CA LYS A 164 -18.17 7.92 3.04
C LYS A 164 -17.46 6.57 3.15
N LEU A 165 -16.39 6.34 2.40
CA LEU A 165 -15.65 5.09 2.47
C LEU A 165 -14.99 4.93 3.85
N THR A 166 -14.27 5.96 4.32
CA THR A 166 -13.60 5.95 5.63
C THR A 166 -14.57 5.69 6.77
N LYS A 167 -15.74 6.31 6.74
CA LYS A 167 -16.80 6.10 7.76
C LYS A 167 -17.37 4.69 7.74
N ASN A 168 -17.48 4.06 6.57
CA ASN A 168 -18.20 2.81 6.37
C ASN A 168 -17.27 1.57 6.38
N THR A 169 -15.98 1.73 6.62
CA THR A 169 -15.01 0.63 6.64
C THR A 169 -14.21 0.62 7.95
N ASN A 170 -13.65 -0.54 8.29
CA ASN A 170 -12.75 -0.71 9.43
C ASN A 170 -11.31 -0.95 8.99
N ILE A 171 -10.98 -0.64 7.74
CA ILE A 171 -9.62 -0.72 7.22
C ILE A 171 -9.00 0.67 7.16
N GLN A 172 -7.70 0.74 6.98
CA GLN A 172 -6.98 2.00 6.79
C GLN A 172 -7.26 2.55 5.39
N ILE A 173 -7.69 3.80 5.30
CA ILE A 173 -7.76 4.55 4.06
C ILE A 173 -6.60 5.54 4.06
N VAL A 174 -5.83 5.56 2.97
CA VAL A 174 -4.60 6.34 2.84
C VAL A 174 -4.78 7.37 1.72
N GLY A 175 -4.33 8.59 1.94
CA GLY A 175 -4.33 9.64 0.92
C GLY A 175 -2.90 10.08 0.61
N ASP A 176 -2.40 9.78 -0.58
CA ASP A 176 -1.19 10.35 -1.15
C ASP A 176 -1.56 11.50 -2.09
N ASP A 177 -2.21 11.22 -3.21
CA ASP A 177 -2.72 12.24 -4.14
C ASP A 177 -3.72 13.18 -3.45
N LEU A 178 -4.58 12.65 -2.58
CA LEU A 178 -5.52 13.45 -1.79
C LEU A 178 -4.82 14.60 -1.08
N PHE A 179 -3.67 14.37 -0.50
CA PHE A 179 -2.95 15.36 0.30
C PHE A 179 -1.81 16.05 -0.44
N ALA A 180 -1.20 15.41 -1.44
CA ALA A 180 -0.16 15.95 -2.34
C ALA A 180 0.95 16.73 -1.60
N THR A 181 1.34 16.27 -0.40
CA THR A 181 2.27 16.95 0.53
C THR A 181 1.84 18.41 0.83
N ASN A 182 0.55 18.71 0.80
CA ASN A 182 -0.03 20.03 0.96
C ASN A 182 -0.70 20.18 2.35
N ILE A 183 -0.16 21.07 3.19
CA ILE A 183 -0.66 21.29 4.55
C ILE A 183 -2.13 21.74 4.59
N LYS A 184 -2.60 22.47 3.59
CA LYS A 184 -4.01 22.91 3.54
C LYS A 184 -4.92 21.72 3.29
N ARG A 185 -4.57 20.85 2.34
CA ARG A 185 -5.34 19.62 2.04
C ARG A 185 -5.33 18.67 3.25
N LEU A 186 -4.17 18.50 3.90
CA LEU A 186 -4.04 17.68 5.10
C LEU A 186 -4.96 18.18 6.23
N LYS A 187 -5.05 19.50 6.45
CA LYS A 187 -5.96 20.06 7.45
C LYS A 187 -7.43 19.73 7.14
N ILE A 188 -7.85 19.87 5.88
CA ILE A 188 -9.20 19.49 5.44
C ILE A 188 -9.44 18.01 5.74
N GLY A 189 -8.51 17.13 5.37
CA GLY A 189 -8.64 15.69 5.61
C GLY A 189 -8.79 15.32 7.09
N ILE A 190 -8.06 16.00 7.97
CA ILE A 190 -8.16 15.81 9.43
C ILE A 190 -9.53 16.29 9.94
N GLU A 191 -9.96 17.49 9.56
CA GLU A 191 -11.24 18.08 9.98
C GLU A 191 -12.43 17.24 9.51
N GLU A 192 -12.36 16.75 8.27
CA GLU A 192 -13.44 15.98 7.64
C GLU A 192 -13.34 14.47 7.85
N LYS A 193 -12.24 13.97 8.43
CA LYS A 193 -11.97 12.54 8.64
C LYS A 193 -12.03 11.75 7.32
N SER A 194 -11.33 12.24 6.32
CA SER A 194 -11.42 11.71 4.95
C SER A 194 -10.50 10.51 4.70
N ALA A 195 -9.39 10.38 5.46
CA ALA A 195 -8.43 9.27 5.35
C ALA A 195 -7.77 9.03 6.71
#